data_4034e1de49281a3521560b5b26be31ba
#
_entry.id   4034e1de49281a3521560b5b26be31ba
#
_cell.length_a   1.000
_cell.length_b   1.000
_cell.length_c   1.000
_cell.angle_alpha   90.00
_cell.angle_beta   90.00
_cell.angle_gamma   90.00
#
_symmetry.space_group_name_H-M   'P 1'
#
loop_
_entity.id
_entity.type
_entity.pdbx_description
1 polymer ?
#
loop_
_entity_poly.entity_id
_entity_poly.type
_entity_poly.pdbx_seq_one_letter_code
_entity_poly.pdbx_strand_id
1 'polypeptide(L)'
;MKIACVAGLIALAASSLAIAQNAPQISPRAYVEEALNYMQESALNRHSINWQVVREQTLLRAKDAKTTWDTYPAIAYAITQLGEKHTWFQLPDNLPYDRRQAFDAEIKKILARPEPVAPSPFFPSKEIKSHMIHGSRGNFAYVVVPMCVGRFAEWEKNGSDFQQFADKLHGLVLDLQAQKPAGWIIDLRGNSGGNVWPMLAGIGAVLGEGDLGRFVSPDGDHTVSFYKAGKVGERSPDGKEDIYAEIKPAPSELTELPWVAVLFDRGTASSGEGVAISFAGRKRERSFGEHTAGFSTSNGMHQFSDGSALFLCEAIEADRTGKLYPDGLDPDEKLPAPERRPAEENDAALVAAEQWLSKQTGGSH
;
A
#
# COMPACT_ATOMS: atom_id res chain seq x y z
N MET A 1 22.33 -8.16 -16.53
CA MET A 1 22.67 -8.52 -15.13
C MET A 1 21.33 -8.75 -14.45
N LYS A 2 21.08 -9.90 -13.88
CA LYS A 2 19.73 -10.37 -13.52
C LYS A 2 19.23 -9.66 -12.27
N ILE A 3 18.17 -8.88 -12.40
CA ILE A 3 17.36 -8.42 -11.26
C ILE A 3 16.53 -9.64 -10.84
N ALA A 4 16.92 -10.25 -9.72
CA ALA A 4 16.13 -11.29 -9.08
C ALA A 4 15.10 -10.60 -8.18
N CYS A 5 13.89 -10.38 -8.71
CA CYS A 5 12.72 -10.18 -7.85
C CYS A 5 12.61 -11.41 -6.93
N VAL A 6 12.59 -11.18 -5.63
CA VAL A 6 12.46 -12.22 -4.61
C VAL A 6 11.04 -12.74 -4.64
N ALA A 7 10.81 -13.72 -5.52
CA ALA A 7 9.66 -14.59 -5.43
C ALA A 7 10.19 -16.00 -5.16
N GLY A 8 9.85 -16.54 -4.01
CA GLY A 8 9.98 -17.98 -3.78
C GLY A 8 10.82 -18.37 -2.58
N LEU A 9 10.13 -18.55 -1.45
CA LEU A 9 10.52 -19.50 -0.41
C LEU A 9 9.26 -19.98 0.30
N ILE A 10 8.61 -20.95 -0.31
CA ILE A 10 7.70 -21.86 0.40
C ILE A 10 8.42 -23.19 0.49
N ALA A 11 8.58 -23.67 1.72
CA ALA A 11 8.97 -24.97 2.23
C ALA A 11 10.34 -24.98 2.91
N LEU A 12 10.28 -24.94 4.24
CA LEU A 12 11.03 -25.79 5.18
C LEU A 12 10.95 -25.21 6.60
N ALA A 13 9.82 -25.43 7.26
CA ALA A 13 9.63 -25.12 8.67
C ALA A 13 9.46 -26.42 9.46
N ALA A 14 10.56 -27.10 9.83
CA ALA A 14 10.55 -28.12 10.88
C ALA A 14 11.93 -28.45 11.43
N SER A 15 12.88 -27.48 11.55
CA SER A 15 14.16 -27.73 12.24
C SER A 15 14.84 -26.45 12.78
N SER A 16 14.10 -25.37 12.97
CA SER A 16 14.68 -24.03 13.21
C SER A 16 15.00 -23.70 14.68
N LEU A 17 14.70 -24.55 15.66
CA LEU A 17 14.95 -24.22 17.07
C LEU A 17 16.36 -24.58 17.58
N ALA A 18 17.16 -25.31 16.81
CA ALA A 18 18.53 -25.71 17.22
C ALA A 18 19.64 -25.00 16.45
N ILE A 19 19.32 -24.23 15.40
CA ILE A 19 20.32 -23.57 14.53
C ILE A 19 20.56 -22.11 14.93
N ALA A 20 19.68 -21.51 15.73
CA ALA A 20 19.77 -20.09 16.12
C ALA A 20 20.92 -19.76 17.11
N GLN A 21 21.66 -20.77 17.63
CA GLN A 21 22.74 -20.54 18.59
C GLN A 21 24.15 -20.48 17.98
N ASN A 22 24.36 -20.73 16.69
CA ASN A 22 25.66 -20.76 16.05
C ASN A 22 25.79 -20.09 14.68
N ALA A 23 24.86 -19.22 14.29
CA ALA A 23 25.09 -18.34 13.16
C ALA A 23 26.18 -17.33 13.54
N PRO A 24 27.22 -17.08 12.70
CA PRO A 24 28.22 -16.06 13.00
C PRO A 24 27.54 -14.73 13.16
N GLN A 25 27.70 -14.14 14.34
CA GLN A 25 27.05 -12.84 14.64
C GLN A 25 27.65 -11.79 13.70
N ILE A 26 26.83 -11.21 12.82
CA ILE A 26 27.25 -10.16 11.90
C ILE A 26 27.84 -8.99 12.69
N SER A 27 28.96 -8.43 12.24
CA SER A 27 29.53 -7.26 12.91
C SER A 27 28.65 -6.02 12.68
N PRO A 28 28.58 -5.07 13.64
CA PRO A 28 27.83 -3.82 13.47
C PRO A 28 28.18 -3.08 12.17
N ARG A 29 29.46 -3.08 11.80
CA ARG A 29 29.91 -2.47 10.54
C ARG A 29 29.33 -3.18 9.32
N ALA A 30 29.42 -4.52 9.26
CA ALA A 30 28.89 -5.29 8.14
C ALA A 30 27.36 -5.15 8.02
N TYR A 31 26.67 -5.04 9.15
CA TYR A 31 25.22 -4.80 9.19
C TYR A 31 24.84 -3.44 8.57
N VAL A 32 25.59 -2.37 8.89
CA VAL A 32 25.39 -1.06 8.27
C VAL A 32 25.72 -1.10 6.77
N GLU A 33 26.78 -1.80 6.38
CA GLU A 33 27.17 -1.94 4.97
C GLU A 33 26.09 -2.71 4.18
N GLU A 34 25.47 -3.74 4.76
CA GLU A 34 24.33 -4.46 4.18
C GLU A 34 23.16 -3.52 3.90
N ALA A 35 22.75 -2.72 4.89
CA ALA A 35 21.67 -1.73 4.72
C ALA A 35 22.00 -0.71 3.64
N LEU A 36 23.23 -0.17 3.64
CA LEU A 36 23.66 0.82 2.65
C LEU A 36 23.74 0.24 1.23
N ASN A 37 24.16 -1.01 1.09
CA ASN A 37 24.19 -1.70 -0.21
C ASN A 37 22.78 -1.85 -0.77
N TYR A 38 21.84 -2.33 0.05
CA TYR A 38 20.45 -2.45 -0.37
C TYR A 38 19.85 -1.09 -0.79
N MET A 39 20.05 -0.04 0.03
CA MET A 39 19.60 1.30 -0.33
C MET A 39 20.23 1.79 -1.65
N GLN A 40 21.53 1.58 -1.84
CA GLN A 40 22.23 2.05 -3.05
C GLN A 40 21.80 1.30 -4.31
N GLU A 41 21.45 0.03 -4.18
CA GLU A 41 21.01 -0.80 -5.31
C GLU A 41 19.55 -0.56 -5.68
N SER A 42 18.69 -0.28 -4.70
CA SER A 42 17.24 -0.36 -4.87
C SER A 42 16.47 0.94 -4.64
N ALA A 43 17.03 1.94 -3.90
CA ALA A 43 16.28 3.16 -3.58
C ALA A 43 15.78 3.91 -4.82
N LEU A 44 14.56 4.43 -4.73
CA LEU A 44 13.90 5.19 -5.80
C LEU A 44 14.80 6.35 -6.31
N ASN A 45 15.43 7.07 -5.40
CA ASN A 45 16.27 8.22 -5.75
C ASN A 45 17.77 7.89 -5.88
N ARG A 46 18.14 6.59 -6.02
CA ARG A 46 19.52 6.11 -5.98
C ARG A 46 20.50 6.81 -6.92
N HIS A 47 20.04 7.30 -8.06
CA HIS A 47 20.88 7.99 -9.04
C HIS A 47 21.20 9.44 -8.70
N SER A 48 20.44 10.04 -7.79
CA SER A 48 20.65 11.45 -7.35
C SER A 48 21.42 11.57 -6.03
N ILE A 49 21.75 10.45 -5.38
CA ILE A 49 22.37 10.43 -4.05
C ILE A 49 23.90 10.34 -4.17
N ASN A 50 24.61 11.16 -3.39
CA ASN A 50 26.06 11.01 -3.23
C ASN A 50 26.37 9.90 -2.23
N TRP A 51 26.40 8.67 -2.72
CA TRP A 51 26.60 7.48 -1.89
C TRP A 51 27.93 7.45 -1.16
N GLN A 52 29.00 8.07 -1.68
CA GLN A 52 30.28 8.16 -0.95
C GLN A 52 30.08 8.92 0.36
N VAL A 53 29.46 10.11 0.30
CA VAL A 53 29.20 10.93 1.49
C VAL A 53 28.25 10.21 2.46
N VAL A 54 27.15 9.63 1.94
CA VAL A 54 26.19 8.91 2.79
C VAL A 54 26.86 7.75 3.52
N ARG A 55 27.70 6.94 2.83
CA ARG A 55 28.44 5.82 3.45
C ARG A 55 29.39 6.29 4.53
N GLU A 56 30.25 7.27 4.22
CA GLU A 56 31.22 7.80 5.17
C GLU A 56 30.53 8.32 6.44
N GLN A 57 29.47 9.10 6.28
CA GLN A 57 28.74 9.71 7.40
C GLN A 57 27.93 8.67 8.21
N THR A 58 27.39 7.67 7.58
CA THR A 58 26.65 6.60 8.27
C THR A 58 27.61 5.71 9.06
N LEU A 59 28.72 5.28 8.46
CA LEU A 59 29.74 4.48 9.14
C LEU A 59 30.41 5.23 10.29
N LEU A 60 30.61 6.55 10.15
CA LEU A 60 31.13 7.38 11.23
C LEU A 60 30.18 7.42 12.44
N ARG A 61 28.86 7.46 12.20
CA ARG A 61 27.84 7.44 13.27
C ARG A 61 27.77 6.08 13.96
N ALA A 62 28.07 5.00 13.26
CA ALA A 62 28.07 3.66 13.80
C ALA A 62 29.42 3.18 14.34
N LYS A 63 30.47 4.03 14.36
CA LYS A 63 31.87 3.63 14.65
C LYS A 63 32.06 2.96 16.01
N ASP A 64 31.27 3.36 17.01
CA ASP A 64 31.38 2.87 18.39
C ASP A 64 30.35 1.78 18.72
N ALA A 65 29.53 1.35 17.73
CA ALA A 65 28.50 0.34 17.87
C ALA A 65 29.10 -1.01 18.30
N LYS A 66 28.51 -1.66 19.29
CA LYS A 66 28.90 -2.97 19.80
C LYS A 66 27.95 -4.07 19.35
N THR A 67 26.70 -3.72 19.05
CA THR A 67 25.64 -4.62 18.59
C THR A 67 25.01 -4.08 17.32
N THR A 68 24.25 -4.88 16.59
CA THR A 68 23.44 -4.42 15.45
C THR A 68 22.46 -3.33 15.88
N TRP A 69 21.90 -3.44 17.08
CA TRP A 69 20.95 -2.46 17.64
C TRP A 69 21.55 -1.06 17.83
N ASP A 70 22.84 -0.98 18.15
CA ASP A 70 23.53 0.31 18.31
C ASP A 70 23.70 1.03 16.96
N THR A 71 23.47 0.35 15.84
CA THR A 71 23.59 0.92 14.48
C THR A 71 22.30 1.58 13.95
N TYR A 72 21.15 1.31 14.55
CA TYR A 72 19.86 1.77 14.04
C TYR A 72 19.77 3.30 13.85
N PRO A 73 20.30 4.13 14.75
CA PRO A 73 20.32 5.58 14.52
C PRO A 73 21.15 5.99 13.29
N ALA A 74 22.22 5.25 13.01
CA ALA A 74 23.02 5.50 11.80
C ALA A 74 22.26 5.11 10.53
N ILE A 75 21.53 3.99 10.55
CA ILE A 75 20.65 3.57 9.44
C ILE A 75 19.53 4.59 9.24
N ALA A 76 18.90 5.07 10.32
CA ALA A 76 17.89 6.11 10.24
C ALA A 76 18.44 7.40 9.59
N TYR A 77 19.69 7.79 9.91
CA TYR A 77 20.35 8.88 9.21
C TYR A 77 20.46 8.61 7.69
N ALA A 78 20.89 7.41 7.28
CA ALA A 78 20.97 7.06 5.85
C ALA A 78 19.61 7.19 5.17
N ILE A 79 18.53 6.75 5.82
CA ILE A 79 17.16 6.89 5.31
C ILE A 79 16.79 8.36 5.07
N THR A 80 17.21 9.29 5.94
CA THR A 80 16.93 10.72 5.73
C THR A 80 17.61 11.30 4.49
N GLN A 81 18.65 10.64 3.98
CA GLN A 81 19.38 11.07 2.78
C GLN A 81 18.74 10.58 1.48
N LEU A 82 17.72 9.71 1.56
CA LEU A 82 17.04 9.16 0.37
C LEU A 82 16.15 10.20 -0.34
N GLY A 83 15.77 11.29 0.34
CA GLY A 83 14.98 12.37 -0.26
C GLY A 83 13.53 12.02 -0.59
N GLU A 84 12.99 10.97 0.05
CA GLU A 84 11.61 10.52 -0.07
C GLU A 84 11.01 10.26 1.32
N LYS A 85 9.70 10.01 1.41
CA LYS A 85 8.97 10.01 2.69
C LYS A 85 8.33 8.67 3.06
N HIS A 86 8.44 7.65 2.21
CA HIS A 86 7.74 6.37 2.37
C HIS A 86 8.64 5.22 2.86
N THR A 87 9.97 5.40 2.92
CA THR A 87 10.90 4.45 3.54
C THR A 87 10.80 4.48 5.05
N TRP A 88 10.80 3.33 5.71
CA TRP A 88 10.91 3.23 7.16
C TRP A 88 11.72 2.00 7.58
N PHE A 89 12.25 2.08 8.80
CA PHE A 89 12.97 0.97 9.44
C PHE A 89 12.13 0.39 10.57
N GLN A 90 11.86 -0.90 10.50
CA GLN A 90 11.11 -1.63 11.50
C GLN A 90 12.06 -2.32 12.48
N LEU A 91 11.88 -2.02 13.77
CA LEU A 91 12.60 -2.67 14.85
C LEU A 91 12.14 -4.12 15.02
N PRO A 92 13.05 -5.04 15.41
CA PRO A 92 12.71 -6.45 15.61
C PRO A 92 11.76 -6.63 16.79
N ASP A 93 10.87 -7.61 16.71
CA ASP A 93 9.84 -7.85 17.74
C ASP A 93 10.43 -8.25 19.10
N ASN A 94 11.62 -8.89 19.09
CA ASN A 94 12.33 -9.34 20.30
C ASN A 94 13.15 -8.25 20.99
N LEU A 95 13.16 -7.00 20.45
CA LEU A 95 13.86 -5.89 21.10
C LEU A 95 13.22 -5.58 22.47
N PRO A 96 14.02 -5.48 23.58
CA PRO A 96 13.50 -5.10 24.89
C PRO A 96 12.71 -3.79 24.84
N TYR A 97 11.64 -3.72 25.63
CA TYR A 97 10.69 -2.60 25.58
C TYR A 97 11.33 -1.23 25.85
N ASP A 98 12.19 -1.15 26.87
CA ASP A 98 12.93 0.05 27.21
C ASP A 98 13.87 0.52 26.08
N ARG A 99 14.55 -0.42 25.44
CA ARG A 99 15.37 -0.13 24.27
C ARG A 99 14.53 0.29 23.07
N ARG A 100 13.41 -0.39 22.82
CA ARG A 100 12.48 0.00 21.76
C ARG A 100 12.03 1.44 21.91
N GLN A 101 11.60 1.86 23.10
CA GLN A 101 11.18 3.23 23.34
C GLN A 101 12.31 4.26 23.13
N ALA A 102 13.53 3.93 23.57
CA ALA A 102 14.68 4.81 23.36
C ALA A 102 15.02 4.97 21.87
N PHE A 103 15.04 3.89 21.11
CA PHE A 103 15.29 3.93 19.66
C PHE A 103 14.16 4.63 18.89
N ASP A 104 12.90 4.36 19.23
CA ASP A 104 11.75 5.04 18.60
C ASP A 104 11.83 6.57 18.80
N ALA A 105 12.20 7.00 20.00
CA ALA A 105 12.36 8.42 20.29
C ALA A 105 13.52 9.05 19.53
N GLU A 106 14.65 8.33 19.39
CA GLU A 106 15.82 8.81 18.66
C GLU A 106 15.58 8.82 17.15
N ILE A 107 15.02 7.73 16.60
CA ILE A 107 14.66 7.64 15.19
C ILE A 107 13.66 8.72 14.80
N LYS A 108 12.65 9.00 15.65
CA LYS A 108 11.71 10.10 15.42
C LYS A 108 12.39 11.48 15.33
N LYS A 109 13.41 11.72 16.14
CA LYS A 109 14.18 12.98 16.05
C LYS A 109 14.97 13.08 14.74
N ILE A 110 15.56 11.97 14.30
CA ILE A 110 16.37 11.90 13.09
C ILE A 110 15.47 11.99 11.85
N LEU A 111 14.37 11.26 11.84
CA LEU A 111 13.37 11.24 10.78
C LEU A 111 12.32 12.36 10.94
N ALA A 112 12.64 13.46 11.64
CA ALA A 112 11.71 14.56 11.86
C ALA A 112 11.03 14.97 10.54
N ARG A 113 9.83 14.44 10.33
CA ARG A 113 8.98 14.77 9.18
C ARG A 113 8.19 16.03 9.50
N PRO A 114 7.82 16.82 8.49
CA PRO A 114 6.90 17.94 8.70
C PRO A 114 5.67 17.45 9.46
N GLU A 115 5.12 18.33 10.32
CA GLU A 115 3.87 18.04 11.03
C GLU A 115 2.84 17.44 10.05
N PRO A 116 2.21 16.32 10.42
CA PRO A 116 1.24 15.70 9.55
C PRO A 116 0.10 16.71 9.28
N VAL A 117 -0.33 16.78 8.05
CA VAL A 117 -1.61 17.42 7.69
C VAL A 117 -2.66 16.92 8.67
N ALA A 118 -3.58 17.78 9.11
CA ALA A 118 -4.64 17.42 10.05
C ALA A 118 -5.25 16.06 9.67
N PRO A 119 -5.38 15.12 10.61
CA PRO A 119 -5.84 13.78 10.30
C PRO A 119 -7.20 13.81 9.61
N SER A 120 -7.41 12.91 8.66
CA SER A 120 -8.72 12.72 8.05
C SER A 120 -9.76 12.38 9.10
N PRO A 121 -10.98 12.92 9.06
CA PRO A 121 -12.07 12.54 9.95
C PRO A 121 -12.54 11.10 9.74
N PHE A 122 -12.13 10.47 8.65
CA PHE A 122 -12.39 9.06 8.34
C PHE A 122 -11.27 8.12 8.83
N PHE A 123 -10.14 8.67 9.27
CA PHE A 123 -8.98 7.91 9.73
C PHE A 123 -9.11 7.43 11.19
N PRO A 124 -8.65 6.20 11.50
CA PRO A 124 -8.33 5.14 10.56
C PRO A 124 -9.60 4.39 10.13
N SER A 125 -9.72 4.12 8.84
CA SER A 125 -10.73 3.20 8.34
C SER A 125 -10.27 1.75 8.58
N LYS A 126 -10.91 1.02 9.50
CA LYS A 126 -10.52 -0.33 9.92
C LYS A 126 -11.54 -1.42 9.59
N GLU A 127 -12.75 -1.04 9.22
CA GLU A 127 -13.84 -1.97 9.01
C GLU A 127 -14.36 -1.92 7.58
N ILE A 128 -14.51 -3.10 6.98
CA ILE A 128 -15.24 -3.22 5.72
C ILE A 128 -16.72 -2.93 6.04
N LYS A 129 -17.29 -1.95 5.36
CA LYS A 129 -18.71 -1.60 5.43
C LYS A 129 -19.29 -1.61 4.04
N SER A 130 -20.53 -2.08 3.92
CA SER A 130 -21.22 -2.09 2.64
C SER A 130 -22.73 -2.01 2.86
N HIS A 131 -23.40 -1.28 1.99
CA HIS A 131 -24.85 -1.21 1.94
C HIS A 131 -25.32 -0.67 0.58
N MET A 132 -26.61 -0.81 0.33
CA MET A 132 -27.24 -0.10 -0.78
C MET A 132 -27.69 1.28 -0.34
N ILE A 133 -27.34 2.29 -1.11
CA ILE A 133 -27.91 3.62 -1.01
C ILE A 133 -29.16 3.63 -1.90
N HIS A 134 -30.33 3.91 -1.29
CA HIS A 134 -31.60 4.04 -1.98
C HIS A 134 -32.09 5.46 -1.92
N GLY A 135 -32.39 6.06 -3.04
CA GLY A 135 -32.86 7.44 -3.06
C GLY A 135 -33.35 7.90 -4.41
N SER A 136 -33.80 9.15 -4.46
CA SER A 136 -34.26 9.78 -5.69
C SER A 136 -33.21 9.87 -6.80
N ARG A 137 -31.93 9.76 -6.44
CA ARG A 137 -30.80 9.77 -7.39
C ARG A 137 -30.53 8.41 -8.01
N GLY A 138 -31.06 7.33 -7.46
CA GLY A 138 -30.86 5.96 -7.93
C GLY A 138 -30.56 5.00 -6.79
N ASN A 139 -30.23 3.75 -7.15
CA ASN A 139 -29.82 2.69 -6.23
C ASN A 139 -28.35 2.38 -6.47
N PHE A 140 -27.47 2.71 -5.55
CA PHE A 140 -26.04 2.55 -5.69
C PHE A 140 -25.48 1.62 -4.62
N ALA A 141 -24.53 0.78 -4.99
CA ALA A 141 -23.77 -0.01 -4.03
C ALA A 141 -22.67 0.85 -3.41
N TYR A 142 -22.60 0.90 -2.10
CA TYR A 142 -21.56 1.62 -1.35
C TYR A 142 -20.69 0.62 -0.60
N VAL A 143 -19.37 0.73 -0.78
CA VAL A 143 -18.39 -0.15 -0.16
C VAL A 143 -17.23 0.67 0.39
N VAL A 144 -17.00 0.56 1.70
CA VAL A 144 -15.77 1.06 2.34
C VAL A 144 -14.70 -0.02 2.26
N VAL A 145 -13.59 0.30 1.63
CA VAL A 145 -12.39 -0.53 1.60
C VAL A 145 -11.39 0.03 2.62
N PRO A 146 -11.28 -0.56 3.80
CA PRO A 146 -10.42 -0.06 4.86
C PRO A 146 -8.96 -0.48 4.65
N MET A 147 -8.06 0.03 5.52
CA MET A 147 -6.70 -0.46 5.60
C MET A 147 -6.66 -1.98 5.85
N CYS A 148 -5.73 -2.67 5.20
CA CYS A 148 -5.51 -4.11 5.33
C CYS A 148 -4.14 -4.40 5.94
N VAL A 149 -4.06 -4.46 7.26
CA VAL A 149 -2.81 -4.66 8.01
C VAL A 149 -2.82 -5.98 8.75
N GLY A 150 -1.65 -6.62 8.81
CA GLY A 150 -1.37 -7.80 9.63
C GLY A 150 -0.19 -7.56 10.57
N ARG A 151 0.09 -8.48 11.48
CA ARG A 151 1.30 -8.42 12.30
C ARG A 151 2.49 -8.86 11.47
N PHE A 152 3.57 -8.08 11.48
CA PHE A 152 4.78 -8.34 10.67
C PHE A 152 5.40 -9.73 10.95
N ALA A 153 5.56 -10.11 12.22
CA ALA A 153 6.09 -11.42 12.60
C ALA A 153 5.21 -12.62 12.18
N GLU A 154 4.00 -12.35 11.76
CA GLU A 154 3.00 -13.32 11.33
C GLU A 154 2.69 -13.23 9.83
N TRP A 155 3.39 -12.41 9.06
CA TRP A 155 3.12 -12.24 7.63
C TRP A 155 3.17 -13.57 6.86
N GLU A 156 4.14 -14.43 7.19
CA GLU A 156 4.19 -15.78 6.64
C GLU A 156 3.07 -16.70 7.19
N LYS A 157 2.56 -16.41 8.40
CA LYS A 157 1.48 -17.15 9.05
C LYS A 157 0.11 -16.55 8.77
N ASN A 158 0.03 -15.25 8.47
CA ASN A 158 -1.19 -14.46 8.27
C ASN A 158 -1.73 -14.51 6.83
N GLY A 159 -1.23 -15.37 5.98
CA GLY A 159 -1.88 -15.66 4.70
C GLY A 159 -3.39 -15.92 4.85
N SER A 160 -3.80 -16.49 6.01
CA SER A 160 -5.20 -16.70 6.34
C SER A 160 -5.97 -15.41 6.62
N ASP A 161 -5.38 -14.41 7.30
CA ASP A 161 -6.06 -13.17 7.66
C ASP A 161 -6.25 -12.26 6.45
N PHE A 162 -5.23 -12.18 5.58
CA PHE A 162 -5.32 -11.47 4.31
C PHE A 162 -6.30 -12.13 3.36
N GLN A 163 -6.34 -13.47 3.32
CA GLN A 163 -7.32 -14.20 2.54
C GLN A 163 -8.73 -13.96 3.08
N GLN A 164 -8.93 -14.03 4.41
CA GLN A 164 -10.20 -13.73 5.04
C GLN A 164 -10.69 -12.32 4.76
N PHE A 165 -9.78 -11.33 4.72
CA PHE A 165 -10.12 -9.97 4.32
C PHE A 165 -10.63 -9.92 2.88
N ALA A 166 -9.90 -10.54 1.94
CA ALA A 166 -10.28 -10.60 0.53
C ALA A 166 -11.63 -11.30 0.33
N ASP A 167 -11.80 -12.46 0.96
CA ASP A 167 -13.03 -13.26 0.87
C ASP A 167 -14.24 -12.53 1.46
N LYS A 168 -14.07 -11.87 2.62
CA LYS A 168 -15.12 -11.06 3.24
C LYS A 168 -15.53 -9.89 2.35
N LEU A 169 -14.56 -9.14 1.85
CA LEU A 169 -14.82 -7.99 0.97
C LEU A 169 -15.50 -8.45 -0.31
N HIS A 170 -15.03 -9.55 -0.91
CA HIS A 170 -15.64 -10.15 -2.10
C HIS A 170 -17.08 -10.60 -1.85
N GLY A 171 -17.35 -11.30 -0.73
CA GLY A 171 -18.69 -11.73 -0.37
C GLY A 171 -19.68 -10.57 -0.30
N LEU A 172 -19.27 -9.45 0.32
CA LEU A 172 -20.09 -8.24 0.39
C LEU A 172 -20.32 -7.59 -0.99
N VAL A 173 -19.31 -7.62 -1.87
CA VAL A 173 -19.45 -7.17 -3.26
C VAL A 173 -20.48 -8.03 -4.01
N LEU A 174 -20.44 -9.35 -3.86
CA LEU A 174 -21.43 -10.25 -4.46
C LEU A 174 -22.84 -10.01 -3.94
N ASP A 175 -23.01 -9.80 -2.63
CA ASP A 175 -24.31 -9.52 -2.00
C ASP A 175 -24.94 -8.23 -2.53
N LEU A 176 -24.11 -7.20 -2.77
CA LEU A 176 -24.55 -5.95 -3.39
C LEU A 176 -24.84 -6.13 -4.88
N GLN A 177 -24.02 -6.88 -5.60
CA GLN A 177 -24.22 -7.17 -7.02
C GLN A 177 -25.53 -7.89 -7.29
N ALA A 178 -25.93 -8.83 -6.40
CA ALA A 178 -27.21 -9.54 -6.49
C ALA A 178 -28.41 -8.59 -6.42
N GLN A 179 -28.25 -7.41 -5.82
CA GLN A 179 -29.28 -6.36 -5.75
C GLN A 179 -29.31 -5.47 -6.98
N LYS A 180 -28.46 -5.71 -8.00
CA LYS A 180 -28.40 -5.03 -9.29
C LYS A 180 -28.26 -3.50 -9.14
N PRO A 181 -27.20 -3.00 -8.47
CA PRO A 181 -27.00 -1.58 -8.34
C PRO A 181 -26.82 -0.92 -9.72
N ALA A 182 -27.32 0.29 -9.86
CA ALA A 182 -27.12 1.08 -11.07
C ALA A 182 -25.66 1.56 -11.22
N GLY A 183 -24.94 1.72 -10.11
CA GLY A 183 -23.54 2.11 -10.04
C GLY A 183 -22.93 1.79 -8.68
N TRP A 184 -21.62 2.03 -8.54
CA TRP A 184 -20.85 1.70 -7.35
C TRP A 184 -20.15 2.93 -6.78
N ILE A 185 -20.04 2.99 -5.47
CA ILE A 185 -19.24 3.96 -4.74
C ILE A 185 -18.22 3.19 -3.91
N ILE A 186 -16.95 3.37 -4.22
CA ILE A 186 -15.83 2.77 -3.48
C ILE A 186 -15.21 3.87 -2.61
N ASP A 187 -15.34 3.72 -1.31
CA ASP A 187 -14.85 4.70 -0.33
C ASP A 187 -13.53 4.24 0.28
N LEU A 188 -12.46 4.95 -0.06
CA LEU A 188 -11.09 4.75 0.41
C LEU A 188 -10.68 5.78 1.46
N ARG A 189 -11.56 6.67 1.87
CA ARG A 189 -11.23 7.74 2.83
C ARG A 189 -10.77 7.17 4.16
N GLY A 190 -9.63 7.66 4.64
CA GLY A 190 -8.98 7.15 5.85
C GLY A 190 -8.34 5.77 5.72
N ASN A 191 -8.25 5.19 4.53
CA ASN A 191 -7.48 3.97 4.26
C ASN A 191 -5.99 4.31 4.17
N SER A 192 -5.26 4.08 5.24
CA SER A 192 -3.82 4.40 5.31
C SER A 192 -2.90 3.32 4.71
N GLY A 193 -3.44 2.32 4.03
CA GLY A 193 -2.65 1.31 3.31
C GLY A 193 -2.60 -0.07 3.98
N GLY A 194 -1.46 -0.70 3.92
CA GLY A 194 -1.23 -2.08 4.34
C GLY A 194 -0.94 -2.99 3.14
N ASN A 195 -1.61 -4.13 3.02
CA ASN A 195 -1.46 -5.03 1.88
C ASN A 195 -2.52 -4.70 0.81
N VAL A 196 -2.09 -4.25 -0.37
CA VAL A 196 -2.97 -3.88 -1.48
C VAL A 196 -3.68 -5.08 -2.11
N TRP A 197 -3.03 -6.23 -2.16
CA TRP A 197 -3.49 -7.39 -2.92
C TRP A 197 -4.84 -7.96 -2.44
N PRO A 198 -5.08 -8.15 -1.13
CA PRO A 198 -6.39 -8.54 -0.63
C PRO A 198 -7.49 -7.53 -0.92
N MET A 199 -7.17 -6.22 -0.90
CA MET A 199 -8.13 -5.16 -1.23
C MET A 199 -8.54 -5.28 -2.70
N LEU A 200 -7.57 -5.36 -3.62
CA LEU A 200 -7.81 -5.49 -5.05
C LEU A 200 -8.56 -6.80 -5.41
N ALA A 201 -8.17 -7.92 -4.78
CA ALA A 201 -8.86 -9.20 -4.99
C ALA A 201 -10.34 -9.12 -4.57
N GLY A 202 -10.61 -8.52 -3.41
CA GLY A 202 -11.97 -8.41 -2.87
C GLY A 202 -12.91 -7.54 -3.71
N ILE A 203 -12.40 -6.47 -4.35
CA ILE A 203 -13.18 -5.59 -5.23
C ILE A 203 -13.00 -5.89 -6.72
N GLY A 204 -12.30 -6.96 -7.07
CA GLY A 204 -11.88 -7.26 -8.43
C GLY A 204 -13.03 -7.27 -9.45
N ALA A 205 -14.21 -7.79 -9.07
CA ALA A 205 -15.40 -7.78 -9.93
C ALA A 205 -15.82 -6.33 -10.34
N VAL A 206 -15.62 -5.35 -9.44
CA VAL A 206 -15.93 -3.94 -9.71
C VAL A 206 -14.80 -3.26 -10.48
N LEU A 207 -13.54 -3.62 -10.23
CA LEU A 207 -12.37 -3.14 -10.97
C LEU A 207 -12.43 -3.53 -12.45
N GLY A 208 -12.87 -4.75 -12.74
CA GLY A 208 -12.80 -5.36 -14.06
C GLY A 208 -11.44 -5.99 -14.35
N GLU A 209 -11.41 -6.94 -15.28
CA GLU A 209 -10.22 -7.68 -15.67
C GLU A 209 -9.22 -6.84 -16.47
N GLY A 210 -7.95 -7.24 -16.37
CA GLY A 210 -6.84 -6.67 -17.12
C GLY A 210 -5.79 -6.00 -16.24
N ASP A 211 -4.97 -5.18 -16.86
CA ASP A 211 -3.94 -4.41 -16.18
C ASP A 211 -4.56 -3.32 -15.30
N LEU A 212 -4.11 -3.22 -14.06
CA LEU A 212 -4.61 -2.28 -13.06
C LEU A 212 -3.71 -1.04 -12.93
N GLY A 213 -2.41 -1.22 -13.09
CA GLY A 213 -1.41 -0.18 -12.96
C GLY A 213 0.01 -0.72 -13.12
N ARG A 214 0.99 0.07 -12.76
CA ARG A 214 2.41 -0.28 -12.89
C ARG A 214 3.21 0.25 -11.72
N PHE A 215 4.32 -0.43 -11.40
CA PHE A 215 5.37 0.05 -10.51
C PHE A 215 6.60 0.34 -11.36
N VAL A 216 6.96 1.61 -11.48
CA VAL A 216 8.01 2.08 -12.39
C VAL A 216 9.27 2.41 -11.59
N SER A 217 10.35 1.66 -11.83
CA SER A 217 11.66 1.88 -11.20
C SER A 217 12.37 3.11 -11.76
N PRO A 218 13.41 3.63 -11.10
CA PRO A 218 14.23 4.74 -11.63
C PRO A 218 14.92 4.43 -12.96
N ASP A 219 15.12 3.16 -13.30
CA ASP A 219 15.72 2.71 -14.57
C ASP A 219 14.70 2.61 -15.71
N GLY A 220 13.43 2.87 -15.42
CA GLY A 220 12.33 2.77 -16.39
C GLY A 220 11.75 1.37 -16.54
N ASP A 221 12.35 0.35 -15.91
CA ASP A 221 11.76 -0.98 -15.82
C ASP A 221 10.49 -0.92 -14.98
N HIS A 222 9.49 -1.72 -15.34
CA HIS A 222 8.24 -1.73 -14.61
C HIS A 222 7.65 -3.14 -14.49
N THR A 223 6.96 -3.38 -13.38
CA THR A 223 6.03 -4.49 -13.23
C THR A 223 4.61 -3.99 -13.45
N VAL A 224 3.73 -4.86 -13.93
CA VAL A 224 2.33 -4.54 -14.19
C VAL A 224 1.46 -5.27 -13.19
N SER A 225 0.72 -4.53 -12.37
CA SER A 225 -0.31 -5.12 -11.52
C SER A 225 -1.53 -5.48 -12.36
N PHE A 226 -2.14 -6.64 -12.11
CA PHE A 226 -3.28 -7.13 -12.87
C PHE A 226 -4.34 -7.81 -12.01
N TYR A 227 -5.58 -7.86 -12.52
CA TYR A 227 -6.66 -8.71 -12.03
C TYR A 227 -7.18 -9.60 -13.16
N LYS A 228 -7.28 -10.90 -12.90
CA LYS A 228 -7.76 -11.87 -13.89
C LYS A 228 -8.37 -13.10 -13.21
N ALA A 229 -9.63 -13.38 -13.49
CA ALA A 229 -10.34 -14.56 -12.99
C ALA A 229 -10.20 -14.78 -11.48
N GLY A 230 -10.38 -13.71 -10.69
CA GLY A 230 -10.25 -13.74 -9.23
C GLY A 230 -8.82 -13.66 -8.71
N LYS A 231 -7.81 -13.65 -9.57
CA LYS A 231 -6.39 -13.56 -9.22
C LYS A 231 -5.87 -12.14 -9.36
N VAL A 232 -5.07 -11.73 -8.39
CA VAL A 232 -4.36 -10.46 -8.39
C VAL A 232 -2.88 -10.72 -8.20
N GLY A 233 -2.07 -10.01 -8.94
CA GLY A 233 -0.63 -10.16 -8.88
C GLY A 233 0.12 -9.16 -9.74
N GLU A 234 1.38 -9.43 -9.94
CA GLU A 234 2.28 -8.67 -10.79
C GLU A 234 2.78 -9.50 -11.96
N ARG A 235 2.96 -8.84 -13.09
CA ARG A 235 3.63 -9.37 -14.27
C ARG A 235 4.92 -8.60 -14.49
N SER A 236 6.04 -9.33 -14.43
CA SER A 236 7.37 -8.80 -14.68
C SER A 236 7.61 -8.51 -16.17
N PRO A 237 8.64 -7.72 -16.53
CA PRO A 237 8.97 -7.42 -17.93
C PRO A 237 9.25 -8.65 -18.81
N ASP A 238 9.71 -9.76 -18.22
CA ASP A 238 9.93 -11.04 -18.89
C ASP A 238 8.63 -11.86 -19.07
N GLY A 239 7.48 -11.35 -18.61
CA GLY A 239 6.17 -11.98 -18.73
C GLY A 239 5.84 -12.98 -17.62
N LYS A 240 6.71 -13.16 -16.63
CA LYS A 240 6.40 -14.00 -15.46
C LYS A 240 5.31 -13.33 -14.62
N GLU A 241 4.29 -14.12 -14.24
CA GLU A 241 3.22 -13.68 -13.34
C GLU A 241 3.42 -14.28 -11.93
N ASP A 242 3.42 -13.40 -10.93
CA ASP A 242 3.42 -13.76 -9.52
C ASP A 242 2.06 -13.40 -8.92
N ILE A 243 1.35 -14.39 -8.35
CA ILE A 243 0.02 -14.21 -7.78
C ILE A 243 0.14 -13.99 -6.27
N TYR A 244 -0.44 -12.90 -5.78
CA TYR A 244 -0.37 -12.50 -4.37
C TYR A 244 -1.68 -12.66 -3.61
N ALA A 245 -2.83 -12.66 -4.31
CA ALA A 245 -4.13 -12.97 -3.73
C ALA A 245 -5.05 -13.62 -4.77
N GLU A 246 -5.96 -14.50 -4.31
CA GLU A 246 -6.89 -15.21 -5.17
C GLU A 246 -8.24 -15.42 -4.48
N ILE A 247 -9.33 -15.12 -5.16
CA ILE A 247 -10.70 -15.44 -4.73
C ILE A 247 -11.11 -16.79 -5.31
N LYS A 248 -11.62 -17.68 -4.47
CA LYS A 248 -12.11 -19.02 -4.85
C LYS A 248 -13.54 -19.27 -4.36
N PRO A 249 -14.45 -19.76 -5.23
CA PRO A 249 -14.28 -19.94 -6.67
C PRO A 249 -14.07 -18.60 -7.39
N ALA A 250 -13.49 -18.62 -8.59
CA ALA A 250 -13.35 -17.41 -9.39
C ALA A 250 -14.72 -16.73 -9.56
N PRO A 251 -14.78 -15.38 -9.36
CA PRO A 251 -16.04 -14.66 -9.50
C PRO A 251 -16.56 -14.75 -10.93
N SER A 252 -17.89 -14.70 -11.06
CA SER A 252 -18.50 -14.50 -12.38
C SER A 252 -18.17 -13.10 -12.89
N GLU A 253 -17.67 -13.01 -14.10
CA GLU A 253 -17.41 -11.72 -14.73
C GLU A 253 -18.71 -10.91 -14.87
N LEU A 254 -18.61 -9.60 -14.63
CA LEU A 254 -19.68 -8.69 -15.01
C LEU A 254 -19.73 -8.60 -16.52
N THR A 255 -20.91 -8.69 -17.10
CA THR A 255 -21.13 -8.59 -18.55
C THR A 255 -20.70 -7.23 -19.09
N GLU A 256 -20.72 -6.20 -18.26
CA GLU A 256 -20.22 -4.86 -18.54
C GLU A 256 -19.54 -4.27 -17.31
N LEU A 257 -18.50 -3.46 -17.56
CA LEU A 257 -17.86 -2.67 -16.51
C LEU A 257 -18.89 -1.69 -15.90
N PRO A 258 -19.11 -1.72 -14.57
CA PRO A 258 -20.06 -0.81 -13.93
C PRO A 258 -19.53 0.64 -13.90
N TRP A 259 -20.43 1.61 -13.73
CA TRP A 259 -20.06 2.97 -13.34
C TRP A 259 -19.58 2.97 -11.89
N VAL A 260 -18.43 3.60 -11.63
CA VAL A 260 -17.81 3.64 -10.31
C VAL A 260 -17.41 5.05 -9.95
N ALA A 261 -17.87 5.52 -8.80
CA ALA A 261 -17.35 6.70 -8.13
C ALA A 261 -16.34 6.24 -7.05
N VAL A 262 -15.16 6.83 -7.02
CA VAL A 262 -14.12 6.54 -6.04
C VAL A 262 -13.96 7.74 -5.10
N LEU A 263 -14.12 7.52 -3.80
CA LEU A 263 -13.93 8.54 -2.78
C LEU A 263 -12.59 8.35 -2.09
N PHE A 264 -11.79 9.40 -2.01
CA PHE A 264 -10.55 9.38 -1.25
C PHE A 264 -10.23 10.75 -0.64
N ASP A 265 -9.33 10.78 0.33
CA ASP A 265 -8.97 11.98 1.06
C ASP A 265 -7.51 11.98 1.51
N ARG A 266 -7.08 13.00 2.23
CA ARG A 266 -5.71 13.11 2.78
C ARG A 266 -5.32 11.99 3.77
N GLY A 267 -6.25 11.15 4.20
CA GLY A 267 -6.00 9.95 4.99
C GLY A 267 -5.83 8.69 4.15
N THR A 268 -6.08 8.76 2.84
CA THR A 268 -5.82 7.68 1.88
C THR A 268 -4.32 7.68 1.55
N ALA A 269 -3.61 6.60 1.90
CA ALA A 269 -2.16 6.52 1.81
C ALA A 269 -1.67 5.14 1.36
N SER A 270 -0.47 5.08 0.76
CA SER A 270 0.22 3.82 0.43
C SER A 270 -0.69 2.88 -0.38
N SER A 271 -0.92 1.64 0.08
CA SER A 271 -1.81 0.70 -0.60
C SER A 271 -3.25 1.21 -0.79
N GLY A 272 -3.72 2.17 0.03
CA GLY A 272 -4.99 2.88 -0.21
C GLY A 272 -4.93 3.72 -1.49
N GLU A 273 -3.79 4.38 -1.75
CA GLU A 273 -3.52 5.08 -3.01
C GLU A 273 -3.38 4.09 -4.17
N GLY A 274 -2.73 2.95 -3.95
CA GLY A 274 -2.63 1.88 -4.96
C GLY A 274 -4.00 1.37 -5.42
N VAL A 275 -4.97 1.24 -4.49
CA VAL A 275 -6.35 0.92 -4.86
C VAL A 275 -6.99 2.04 -5.67
N ALA A 276 -6.81 3.32 -5.29
CA ALA A 276 -7.32 4.46 -6.05
C ALA A 276 -6.71 4.53 -7.46
N ILE A 277 -5.38 4.33 -7.58
CA ILE A 277 -4.65 4.29 -8.85
C ILE A 277 -5.17 3.16 -9.75
N SER A 278 -5.55 2.01 -9.18
CA SER A 278 -6.11 0.89 -9.93
C SER A 278 -7.45 1.22 -10.60
N PHE A 279 -8.19 2.22 -10.12
CA PHE A 279 -9.36 2.77 -10.80
C PHE A 279 -9.01 3.86 -11.81
N ALA A 280 -7.95 4.64 -11.56
CA ALA A 280 -7.56 5.75 -12.41
C ALA A 280 -7.32 5.30 -13.87
N GLY A 281 -7.86 6.06 -14.83
CA GLY A 281 -7.79 5.74 -16.25
C GLY A 281 -8.70 4.59 -16.70
N ARG A 282 -9.53 4.03 -15.80
CA ARG A 282 -10.56 3.05 -16.13
C ARG A 282 -11.75 3.73 -16.82
N LYS A 283 -12.35 3.06 -17.79
CA LYS A 283 -13.63 3.53 -18.35
C LYS A 283 -14.74 3.51 -17.28
N ARG A 284 -15.67 4.47 -17.33
CA ARG A 284 -16.82 4.57 -16.44
C ARG A 284 -16.41 4.76 -14.96
N GLU A 285 -15.40 5.58 -14.73
CA GLU A 285 -14.90 5.94 -13.41
C GLU A 285 -14.81 7.45 -13.27
N ARG A 286 -14.97 7.95 -12.02
CA ARG A 286 -14.67 9.32 -11.61
C ARG A 286 -14.36 9.35 -10.11
N SER A 287 -13.38 10.14 -9.74
CA SER A 287 -12.93 10.28 -8.36
C SER A 287 -13.36 11.61 -7.72
N PHE A 288 -13.61 11.56 -6.41
CA PHE A 288 -14.13 12.68 -5.62
C PHE A 288 -13.43 12.78 -4.27
N GLY A 289 -13.22 14.00 -3.77
CA GLY A 289 -12.72 14.24 -2.44
C GLY A 289 -11.53 15.18 -2.37
N GLU A 290 -10.44 14.77 -1.72
CA GLU A 290 -9.24 15.58 -1.52
C GLU A 290 -8.02 14.90 -2.13
N HIS A 291 -6.92 15.66 -2.24
CA HIS A 291 -5.61 15.07 -2.53
C HIS A 291 -5.24 14.01 -1.48
N THR A 292 -4.67 12.89 -1.91
CA THR A 292 -4.25 11.79 -1.02
C THR A 292 -2.98 12.13 -0.22
N ALA A 293 -2.51 11.25 0.65
CA ALA A 293 -1.37 11.49 1.51
C ALA A 293 -0.02 11.63 0.78
N GLY A 294 0.06 11.16 -0.47
CA GLY A 294 1.27 11.23 -1.30
C GLY A 294 2.32 10.18 -0.95
N PHE A 295 1.89 8.97 -0.64
CA PHE A 295 2.72 7.77 -0.45
C PHE A 295 2.49 6.74 -1.56
N SER A 296 2.23 7.21 -2.77
CA SER A 296 1.91 6.42 -3.97
C SER A 296 3.19 5.84 -4.62
N THR A 297 3.95 5.11 -3.81
CA THR A 297 5.19 4.44 -4.18
C THR A 297 5.18 3.01 -3.67
N SER A 298 5.87 2.11 -4.35
CA SER A 298 6.05 0.73 -3.94
C SER A 298 7.27 0.59 -3.06
N ASN A 299 7.15 -0.18 -1.97
CA ASN A 299 8.24 -0.48 -1.07
C ASN A 299 8.67 -1.94 -1.21
N GLY A 300 9.97 -2.14 -1.49
CA GLY A 300 10.63 -3.42 -1.26
C GLY A 300 10.91 -3.63 0.23
N MET A 301 11.06 -4.89 0.64
CA MET A 301 11.39 -5.25 2.02
C MET A 301 12.70 -6.03 2.06
N HIS A 302 13.64 -5.56 2.87
CA HIS A 302 14.85 -6.30 3.22
C HIS A 302 14.84 -6.64 4.70
N GLN A 303 14.85 -7.95 5.02
CA GLN A 303 14.90 -8.45 6.38
C GLN A 303 16.33 -8.71 6.81
N PHE A 304 16.73 -8.18 7.96
CA PHE A 304 18.04 -8.36 8.54
C PHE A 304 18.11 -9.57 9.48
N SER A 305 19.34 -10.04 9.73
CA SER A 305 19.61 -11.21 10.56
C SER A 305 19.16 -11.11 12.02
N ASP A 306 18.94 -9.89 12.52
CA ASP A 306 18.45 -9.64 13.88
C ASP A 306 16.92 -9.51 13.99
N GLY A 307 16.21 -9.72 12.88
CA GLY A 307 14.74 -9.65 12.80
C GLY A 307 14.17 -8.25 12.55
N SER A 308 15.02 -7.23 12.39
CA SER A 308 14.58 -5.93 11.89
C SER A 308 14.35 -5.98 10.39
N ALA A 309 13.70 -4.96 9.82
CA ALA A 309 13.48 -4.84 8.40
C ALA A 309 13.54 -3.39 7.90
N LEU A 310 14.07 -3.21 6.70
CA LEU A 310 14.01 -1.95 5.97
C LEU A 310 12.94 -2.08 4.87
N PHE A 311 11.92 -1.25 4.95
CA PHE A 311 10.95 -1.05 3.88
C PHE A 311 11.42 0.15 3.06
N LEU A 312 11.89 -0.10 1.86
CA LEU A 312 12.56 0.85 1.01
C LEU A 312 11.68 1.23 -0.17
N CYS A 313 11.50 2.51 -0.38
CA CYS A 313 10.82 3.04 -1.55
C CYS A 313 11.66 2.77 -2.80
N GLU A 314 11.13 1.95 -3.74
CA GLU A 314 11.86 1.44 -4.90
C GLU A 314 11.27 1.87 -6.25
N ALA A 315 9.94 2.13 -6.29
CA ALA A 315 9.24 2.45 -7.53
C ALA A 315 8.13 3.46 -7.30
N ILE A 316 7.77 4.21 -8.36
CA ILE A 316 6.60 5.08 -8.38
C ILE A 316 5.43 4.31 -8.96
N GLU A 317 4.23 4.47 -8.40
CA GLU A 317 3.02 3.92 -8.96
C GLU A 317 2.55 4.72 -10.18
N ALA A 318 2.09 4.00 -11.20
CA ALA A 318 1.43 4.54 -12.37
C ALA A 318 0.10 3.83 -12.61
N ASP A 319 -0.88 4.54 -13.15
CA ASP A 319 -2.14 3.94 -13.56
C ASP A 319 -2.01 3.10 -14.84
N ARG A 320 -3.11 2.48 -15.25
CA ARG A 320 -3.17 1.65 -16.47
C ARG A 320 -2.85 2.40 -17.76
N THR A 321 -2.90 3.75 -17.78
CA THR A 321 -2.52 4.58 -18.92
C THR A 321 -1.03 4.91 -18.93
N GLY A 322 -0.33 4.67 -17.82
CA GLY A 322 1.07 4.98 -17.61
C GLY A 322 1.32 6.37 -16.97
N LYS A 323 0.28 7.06 -16.52
CA LYS A 323 0.44 8.32 -15.76
C LYS A 323 1.02 7.99 -14.39
N LEU A 324 2.16 8.62 -14.06
CA LEU A 324 2.87 8.47 -12.78
C LEU A 324 2.22 9.33 -11.68
N TYR A 325 2.31 8.82 -10.46
CA TYR A 325 1.79 9.46 -9.24
C TYR A 325 2.87 9.56 -8.15
N PRO A 326 3.89 10.42 -8.32
CA PRO A 326 5.01 10.50 -7.39
C PRO A 326 4.63 11.07 -6.01
N ASP A 327 3.60 11.89 -5.93
CA ASP A 327 3.18 12.62 -4.74
C ASP A 327 1.68 12.43 -4.39
N GLY A 328 1.09 11.29 -4.77
CA GLY A 328 -0.32 11.02 -4.54
C GLY A 328 -1.24 11.41 -5.70
N LEU A 329 -2.55 11.31 -5.45
CA LEU A 329 -3.60 11.55 -6.44
C LEU A 329 -4.39 12.80 -6.10
N ASP A 330 -4.66 13.62 -7.10
CA ASP A 330 -5.75 14.59 -7.07
C ASP A 330 -7.04 13.92 -7.56
N PRO A 331 -8.19 14.14 -6.91
CA PRO A 331 -9.46 13.66 -7.43
C PRO A 331 -9.90 14.46 -8.67
N ASP A 332 -10.73 13.85 -9.52
CA ASP A 332 -11.33 14.54 -10.67
C ASP A 332 -12.25 15.69 -10.22
N GLU A 333 -12.86 15.55 -9.04
CA GLU A 333 -13.65 16.58 -8.42
C GLU A 333 -13.22 16.83 -6.99
N LYS A 334 -12.53 17.97 -6.79
CA LYS A 334 -12.07 18.38 -5.45
C LYS A 334 -13.22 18.92 -4.64
N LEU A 335 -13.37 18.40 -3.43
CA LEU A 335 -14.39 18.77 -2.48
C LEU A 335 -13.75 19.12 -1.14
N PRO A 336 -14.32 20.09 -0.40
CA PRO A 336 -13.73 20.50 0.87
C PRO A 336 -13.78 19.38 1.88
N ALA A 337 -12.67 19.25 2.65
CA ALA A 337 -12.59 18.33 3.74
C ALA A 337 -13.60 18.67 4.85
N PRO A 338 -14.37 17.70 5.33
CA PRO A 338 -15.14 17.92 6.53
C PRO A 338 -14.21 17.98 7.75
N GLU A 339 -14.54 18.83 8.74
CA GLU A 339 -13.79 18.88 10.00
C GLU A 339 -13.98 17.61 10.86
N ARG A 340 -15.12 16.96 10.71
CA ARG A 340 -15.49 15.70 11.38
C ARG A 340 -16.31 14.85 10.42
N ARG A 341 -16.36 13.54 10.66
CA ARG A 341 -17.15 12.61 9.83
C ARG A 341 -18.60 13.06 9.77
N PRO A 342 -19.10 13.43 8.57
CA PRO A 342 -20.49 13.85 8.41
C PRO A 342 -21.43 12.64 8.42
N ALA A 343 -22.74 12.90 8.58
CA ALA A 343 -23.76 11.95 8.18
C ALA A 343 -23.81 11.86 6.64
N GLU A 344 -24.25 10.73 6.09
CA GLU A 344 -24.19 10.47 4.65
C GLU A 344 -24.92 11.53 3.80
N GLU A 345 -26.06 11.99 4.26
CA GLU A 345 -26.85 13.04 3.58
C GLU A 345 -26.17 14.41 3.54
N ASN A 346 -25.19 14.64 4.41
CA ASN A 346 -24.40 15.86 4.52
C ASN A 346 -22.95 15.68 4.03
N ASP A 347 -22.61 14.52 3.50
CA ASP A 347 -21.29 14.21 2.98
C ASP A 347 -21.17 14.72 1.54
N ALA A 348 -20.50 15.86 1.37
CA ALA A 348 -20.38 16.52 0.08
C ALA A 348 -19.79 15.60 -1.02
N ALA A 349 -18.78 14.78 -0.67
CA ALA A 349 -18.15 13.88 -1.63
C ALA A 349 -19.10 12.73 -2.03
N LEU A 350 -19.81 12.17 -1.05
CA LEU A 350 -20.82 11.14 -1.31
C LEU A 350 -21.98 11.67 -2.15
N VAL A 351 -22.50 12.83 -1.80
CA VAL A 351 -23.60 13.48 -2.55
C VAL A 351 -23.18 13.79 -4.00
N ALA A 352 -21.95 14.29 -4.22
CA ALA A 352 -21.44 14.55 -5.56
C ALA A 352 -21.29 13.25 -6.38
N ALA A 353 -20.78 12.19 -5.76
CA ALA A 353 -20.67 10.87 -6.37
C ALA A 353 -22.03 10.31 -6.80
N GLU A 354 -23.06 10.37 -5.93
CA GLU A 354 -24.42 9.95 -6.26
C GLU A 354 -25.02 10.78 -7.43
N GLN A 355 -24.83 12.11 -7.41
CA GLN A 355 -25.28 12.98 -8.47
C GLN A 355 -24.63 12.66 -9.82
N TRP A 356 -23.34 12.38 -9.80
CA TRP A 356 -22.64 11.98 -11.02
C TRP A 356 -23.13 10.61 -11.52
N LEU A 357 -23.21 9.61 -10.66
CA LEU A 357 -23.71 8.26 -11.01
C LEU A 357 -25.14 8.33 -11.57
N SER A 358 -26.04 9.12 -10.96
CA SER A 358 -27.41 9.32 -11.46
C SER A 358 -27.44 9.80 -12.90
N LYS A 359 -26.57 10.75 -13.26
CA LYS A 359 -26.45 11.24 -14.65
C LYS A 359 -25.95 10.19 -15.63
N GLN A 360 -25.04 9.30 -15.18
CA GLN A 360 -24.46 8.26 -16.03
C GLN A 360 -25.41 7.08 -16.24
N THR A 361 -26.23 6.76 -15.26
CA THR A 361 -27.10 5.57 -15.25
C THR A 361 -28.54 5.84 -15.68
N GLY A 362 -28.84 7.07 -16.10
CA GLY A 362 -30.18 7.44 -16.56
C GLY A 362 -31.21 7.44 -15.41
N GLY A 363 -30.78 7.85 -14.22
CA GLY A 363 -31.67 7.99 -13.06
C GLY A 363 -32.92 8.80 -13.42
N SER A 364 -34.09 8.21 -13.20
CA SER A 364 -35.36 8.82 -13.44
C SER A 364 -35.44 10.13 -12.64
N HIS A 365 -35.71 11.21 -13.33
CA HIS A 365 -36.09 12.49 -12.75
C HIS A 365 -37.43 12.39 -12.04
#